data_3e2cc6f848fe763340effbc85486f43c
#
_entry.id   3e2cc6f848fe763340effbc85486f43c
#
_cell.length_a   1.000
_cell.length_b   1.000
_cell.length_c   1.000
_cell.angle_alpha   90.00
_cell.angle_beta   90.00
_cell.angle_gamma   90.00
#
_symmetry.space_group_name_H-M   'P 1'
#
loop_
_entity.id
_entity.type
_entity.pdbx_description
1 polymer ?
#
loop_
_entity_poly.entity_id
_entity_poly.type
_entity_poly.pdbx_seq_one_letter_code
_entity_poly.pdbx_strand_id
1 'polypeptide(L)'
;MVNKNIAKSKAIEKKNREKLLKINPCLNDNSGIYFLTRIDENSIKYFYVGQAKHILQRLCGHLSGYQHIDLSIKKRGFYSTDNPYGWKIYYLNYDESELDKWEQYWILEYIKRGYQCRYNKTAGGQGTGKTQINEYRPSKGYRDGLAQGRKNLARELKNIIDKHLVVKLKPEKANNKVSQKQFEKFKELLEMED
;
A
#
# COMPACT_ATOMS: atom_id res chain seq x y z
N MET A 1 2.28 36.94 20.94
CA MET A 1 1.12 36.23 20.36
C MET A 1 1.59 34.86 19.85
N VAL A 2 1.18 33.75 20.44
CA VAL A 2 1.47 32.40 19.89
C VAL A 2 0.70 32.26 18.59
N ASN A 3 1.40 31.97 17.50
CA ASN A 3 0.78 31.81 16.19
C ASN A 3 -0.26 30.68 16.27
N LYS A 4 -1.55 30.99 16.06
CA LYS A 4 -2.68 30.05 16.15
C LYS A 4 -2.44 28.76 15.35
N ASN A 5 -1.68 28.83 14.25
CA ASN A 5 -1.34 27.67 13.43
C ASN A 5 -0.36 26.73 14.13
N ILE A 6 0.59 27.26 14.92
CA ILE A 6 1.54 26.44 15.69
C ILE A 6 0.81 25.69 16.82
N ALA A 7 -0.09 26.35 17.52
CA ALA A 7 -0.90 25.71 18.56
C ALA A 7 -1.78 24.59 18.02
N LYS A 8 -2.42 24.81 16.85
CA LYS A 8 -3.23 23.79 16.16
C LYS A 8 -2.39 22.60 15.70
N SER A 9 -1.20 22.85 15.14
CA SER A 9 -0.29 21.78 14.72
C SER A 9 0.15 20.91 15.91
N LYS A 10 0.56 21.50 17.02
CA LYS A 10 0.93 20.79 18.24
C LYS A 10 -0.23 19.96 18.83
N ALA A 11 -1.45 20.47 18.77
CA ALA A 11 -2.63 19.73 19.24
C ALA A 11 -2.92 18.49 18.36
N ILE A 12 -2.77 18.61 17.05
CA ILE A 12 -2.91 17.49 16.10
C ILE A 12 -1.81 16.46 16.38
N GLU A 13 -0.57 16.88 16.54
CA GLU A 13 0.56 15.99 16.82
C GLU A 13 0.33 15.23 18.13
N LYS A 14 -0.07 15.91 19.20
CA LYS A 14 -0.42 15.28 20.47
C LYS A 14 -1.49 14.20 20.32
N LYS A 15 -2.59 14.52 19.63
CA LYS A 15 -3.67 13.56 19.34
C LYS A 15 -3.18 12.35 18.54
N ASN A 16 -2.33 12.58 17.53
CA ASN A 16 -1.74 11.51 16.74
C ASN A 16 -0.82 10.62 17.58
N ARG A 17 -0.01 11.21 18.45
CA ARG A 17 0.87 10.50 19.39
C ARG A 17 0.08 9.61 20.34
N GLU A 18 -0.97 10.12 20.95
CA GLU A 18 -1.86 9.36 21.82
C GLU A 18 -2.52 8.18 21.08
N LYS A 19 -2.96 8.40 19.84
CA LYS A 19 -3.51 7.35 18.98
C LYS A 19 -2.51 6.23 18.70
N LEU A 20 -1.28 6.59 18.36
CA LEU A 20 -0.22 5.61 18.05
C LEU A 20 0.19 4.79 19.27
N LEU A 21 0.31 5.44 20.44
CA LEU A 21 0.64 4.77 21.69
C LEU A 21 -0.49 3.85 22.19
N LYS A 22 -1.75 4.10 21.83
CA LYS A 22 -2.84 3.15 22.06
C LYS A 22 -2.71 1.89 21.18
N ILE A 23 -2.17 2.02 19.97
CA ILE A 23 -1.99 0.89 19.04
C ILE A 23 -0.76 0.07 19.42
N ASN A 24 0.34 0.74 19.72
CA ASN A 24 1.57 0.12 20.17
C ASN A 24 2.18 0.94 21.33
N PRO A 25 1.93 0.56 22.59
CA PRO A 25 2.44 1.29 23.75
C PRO A 25 3.97 1.33 23.88
N CYS A 26 4.66 0.40 23.23
CA CYS A 26 6.13 0.31 23.25
C CYS A 26 6.81 1.30 22.30
N LEU A 27 6.06 2.03 21.46
CA LEU A 27 6.65 3.00 20.54
C LEU A 27 7.43 4.07 21.31
N ASN A 28 8.68 4.26 20.89
CA ASN A 28 9.56 5.30 21.40
C ASN A 28 9.93 6.31 20.31
N ASP A 29 10.62 7.37 20.69
CA ASP A 29 11.01 8.44 19.77
C ASP A 29 12.51 8.44 19.48
N ASN A 30 13.16 7.28 19.63
CA ASN A 30 14.56 7.09 19.28
C ASN A 30 14.72 6.92 17.76
N SER A 31 15.99 6.97 17.30
CA SER A 31 16.33 6.70 15.91
C SER A 31 16.14 5.21 15.57
N GLY A 32 15.77 4.93 14.34
CA GLY A 32 15.63 3.55 13.88
C GLY A 32 14.78 3.40 12.61
N ILE A 33 14.43 2.15 12.36
CA ILE A 33 13.60 1.71 11.25
C ILE A 33 12.23 1.33 11.77
N TYR A 34 11.17 1.80 11.13
CA TYR A 34 9.80 1.40 11.42
C TYR A 34 9.18 0.69 10.23
N PHE A 35 8.30 -0.23 10.53
CA PHE A 35 7.67 -1.11 9.58
C PHE A 35 6.16 -0.99 9.68
N LEU A 36 5.53 -0.77 8.56
CA LEU A 36 4.09 -0.88 8.42
C LEU A 36 3.79 -2.10 7.56
N THR A 37 3.07 -3.07 8.10
CA THR A 37 2.71 -4.28 7.37
C THR A 37 1.22 -4.51 7.42
N ARG A 38 0.65 -5.07 6.37
CA ARG A 38 -0.73 -5.52 6.36
C ARG A 38 -0.91 -6.69 5.40
N ILE A 39 -1.93 -7.48 5.66
CA ILE A 39 -2.40 -8.52 4.74
C ILE A 39 -3.83 -8.13 4.36
N ASP A 40 -4.17 -8.16 3.08
CA ASP A 40 -5.53 -7.86 2.65
C ASP A 40 -6.44 -9.11 2.62
N GLU A 41 -7.68 -8.91 2.24
CA GLU A 41 -8.71 -9.94 2.13
C GLU A 41 -8.34 -11.08 1.15
N ASN A 42 -7.46 -10.79 0.19
CA ASN A 42 -6.95 -11.74 -0.79
C ASN A 42 -5.61 -12.37 -0.36
N SER A 43 -5.25 -12.27 0.92
CA SER A 43 -3.97 -12.76 1.48
C SER A 43 -2.72 -12.10 0.87
N ILE A 44 -2.87 -10.97 0.17
CA ILE A 44 -1.74 -10.23 -0.38
C ILE A 44 -1.07 -9.45 0.75
N LYS A 45 0.24 -9.67 0.90
CA LYS A 45 1.05 -9.03 1.93
C LYS A 45 1.63 -7.72 1.41
N TYR A 46 1.40 -6.63 2.12
CA TYR A 46 1.97 -5.32 1.81
C TYR A 46 2.87 -4.84 2.93
N PHE A 47 3.89 -4.08 2.57
CA PHE A 47 4.77 -3.45 3.55
C PHE A 47 5.14 -2.03 3.14
N TYR A 48 5.59 -1.30 4.12
CA TYR A 48 6.34 -0.06 4.00
C TYR A 48 7.42 -0.06 5.07
N VAL A 49 8.65 0.21 4.70
CA VAL A 49 9.78 0.42 5.59
C VAL A 49 10.15 1.88 5.51
N GLY A 50 10.38 2.51 6.63
CA GLY A 50 10.86 3.88 6.68
C GLY A 50 11.87 4.06 7.81
N GLN A 51 12.75 5.02 7.64
CA GLN A 51 13.73 5.42 8.63
C GLN A 51 13.36 6.75 9.28
N ALA A 52 13.77 6.95 10.51
CA ALA A 52 13.60 8.21 11.21
C ALA A 52 14.62 8.38 12.33
N LYS A 53 15.05 9.61 12.59
CA LYS A 53 15.75 10.00 13.81
C LYS A 53 14.82 10.01 15.02
N HIS A 54 13.54 10.29 14.78
CA HIS A 54 12.45 10.32 15.75
C HIS A 54 11.29 9.51 15.22
N ILE A 55 11.24 8.19 15.55
CA ILE A 55 10.27 7.24 15.00
C ILE A 55 8.83 7.67 15.28
N LEU A 56 8.51 7.99 16.55
CA LEU A 56 7.14 8.31 16.93
C LEU A 56 6.69 9.63 16.29
N GLN A 57 7.56 10.63 16.22
CA GLN A 57 7.28 11.89 15.51
C GLN A 57 7.02 11.64 14.02
N ARG A 58 7.85 10.80 13.37
CA ARG A 58 7.67 10.45 11.96
C ARG A 58 6.34 9.75 11.70
N LEU A 59 5.97 8.80 12.56
CA LEU A 59 4.69 8.10 12.49
C LEU A 59 3.50 9.05 12.70
N CYS A 60 3.61 10.06 13.60
CA CYS A 60 2.62 11.13 13.74
C CYS A 60 2.45 11.91 12.43
N GLY A 61 3.56 12.17 11.72
CA GLY A 61 3.55 12.80 10.40
C GLY A 61 2.76 12.00 9.36
N HIS A 62 2.86 10.67 9.35
CA HIS A 62 2.10 9.83 8.45
C HIS A 62 0.57 9.94 8.66
N LEU A 63 0.11 10.16 9.87
CA LEU A 63 -1.33 10.32 10.13
C LEU A 63 -1.91 11.63 9.55
N SER A 64 -1.07 12.64 9.40
CA SER A 64 -1.45 13.94 8.85
C SER A 64 -1.04 14.13 7.39
N GLY A 65 -0.10 13.32 6.89
CA GLY A 65 0.52 13.44 5.58
C GLY A 65 -0.37 13.05 4.41
N TYR A 66 0.18 13.18 3.20
CA TYR A 66 -0.50 12.91 1.93
C TYR A 66 0.32 12.00 1.02
N GLN A 67 1.38 11.39 1.51
CA GLN A 67 2.13 10.39 0.76
C GLN A 67 1.27 9.16 0.48
N HIS A 68 1.66 8.36 -0.48
CA HIS A 68 0.90 7.16 -0.86
C HIS A 68 0.64 6.21 0.31
N ILE A 69 1.59 6.06 1.21
CA ILE A 69 1.42 5.28 2.44
C ILE A 69 0.46 5.95 3.41
N ASP A 70 0.51 7.28 3.55
CA ASP A 70 -0.35 8.05 4.46
C ASP A 70 -1.82 7.90 4.07
N LEU A 71 -2.11 8.00 2.77
CA LEU A 71 -3.45 7.80 2.22
C LEU A 71 -3.94 6.36 2.44
N SER A 72 -3.02 5.40 2.36
CA SER A 72 -3.34 4.00 2.63
C SER A 72 -3.65 3.78 4.12
N ILE A 73 -2.91 4.39 5.03
CA ILE A 73 -3.19 4.33 6.47
C ILE A 73 -4.56 4.96 6.77
N LYS A 74 -4.85 6.12 6.19
CA LYS A 74 -6.16 6.80 6.36
C LYS A 74 -7.31 5.93 5.85
N LYS A 75 -7.14 5.26 4.70
CA LYS A 75 -8.18 4.42 4.08
C LYS A 75 -8.40 3.10 4.81
N ARG A 76 -7.32 2.45 5.26
CA ARG A 76 -7.35 1.06 5.77
C ARG A 76 -7.34 1.00 7.30
N GLY A 77 -6.93 2.07 7.97
CA GLY A 77 -6.76 2.11 9.41
C GLY A 77 -5.60 1.24 9.91
N PHE A 78 -5.51 1.13 11.21
CA PHE A 78 -4.58 0.21 11.87
C PHE A 78 -5.27 -1.10 12.23
N TYR A 79 -4.45 -2.12 12.39
CA TYR A 79 -4.89 -3.44 12.82
C TYR A 79 -5.55 -3.37 14.21
N SER A 80 -6.69 -4.03 14.33
CA SER A 80 -7.39 -4.31 15.59
C SER A 80 -8.20 -5.58 15.41
N THR A 81 -8.85 -6.05 16.47
CA THR A 81 -9.79 -7.18 16.42
C THR A 81 -10.91 -6.93 15.39
N ASP A 82 -11.41 -5.68 15.35
CA ASP A 82 -12.49 -5.28 14.43
C ASP A 82 -11.97 -4.90 13.03
N ASN A 83 -10.65 -4.75 12.86
CA ASN A 83 -10.01 -4.42 11.59
C ASN A 83 -8.80 -5.30 11.33
N PRO A 84 -8.99 -6.60 11.01
CA PRO A 84 -7.89 -7.56 10.82
C PRO A 84 -7.01 -7.27 9.60
N TYR A 85 -7.50 -6.46 8.65
CA TYR A 85 -6.78 -6.07 7.43
C TYR A 85 -6.09 -4.71 7.53
N GLY A 86 -6.08 -4.10 8.71
CA GLY A 86 -5.41 -2.83 8.98
C GLY A 86 -3.88 -2.94 9.04
N TRP A 87 -3.22 -1.80 9.10
CA TRP A 87 -1.78 -1.70 9.20
C TRP A 87 -1.28 -2.04 10.62
N LYS A 88 -0.31 -2.94 10.73
CA LYS A 88 0.46 -3.22 11.95
C LYS A 88 1.71 -2.36 11.97
N ILE A 89 2.12 -1.92 13.17
CA ILE A 89 3.30 -1.09 13.38
C ILE A 89 4.32 -1.89 14.18
N TYR A 90 5.54 -2.00 13.63
CA TYR A 90 6.73 -2.53 14.30
C TYR A 90 7.88 -1.53 14.15
N TYR A 91 8.89 -1.64 14.97
CA TYR A 91 10.09 -0.82 14.86
C TYR A 91 11.31 -1.52 15.46
N LEU A 92 12.48 -1.09 15.03
CA LEU A 92 13.78 -1.46 15.61
C LEU A 92 14.62 -0.20 15.72
N ASN A 93 15.26 -0.02 16.86
CA ASN A 93 16.16 1.10 17.05
C ASN A 93 17.52 0.80 16.45
N TYR A 94 18.08 1.77 15.76
CA TYR A 94 19.42 1.76 15.13
C TYR A 94 20.06 3.13 15.28
N ASP A 95 21.38 3.17 15.21
CA ASP A 95 22.13 4.43 15.19
C ASP A 95 21.80 5.23 13.94
N GLU A 96 21.77 6.55 14.06
CA GLU A 96 21.44 7.44 12.95
C GLU A 96 22.35 7.25 11.73
N SER A 97 23.64 6.95 11.96
CA SER A 97 24.62 6.71 10.90
C SER A 97 24.38 5.45 10.07
N GLU A 98 23.61 4.51 10.59
CA GLU A 98 23.31 3.23 9.92
C GLU A 98 21.91 3.16 9.30
N LEU A 99 21.08 4.19 9.47
CA LEU A 99 19.68 4.16 9.07
C LEU A 99 19.49 3.81 7.58
N ASP A 100 20.26 4.41 6.67
CA ASP A 100 20.17 4.14 5.23
C ASP A 100 20.45 2.67 4.90
N LYS A 101 21.49 2.10 5.52
CA LYS A 101 21.86 0.70 5.36
C LYS A 101 20.75 -0.24 5.82
N TRP A 102 20.19 0.00 7.01
CA TRP A 102 19.17 -0.86 7.58
C TRP A 102 17.81 -0.69 6.89
N GLU A 103 17.44 0.50 6.43
CA GLU A 103 16.24 0.68 5.63
C GLU A 103 16.29 -0.16 4.35
N GLN A 104 17.39 -0.10 3.61
CA GLN A 104 17.60 -0.90 2.41
C GLN A 104 17.57 -2.40 2.70
N TYR A 105 18.31 -2.84 3.72
CA TYR A 105 18.33 -4.23 4.14
C TYR A 105 16.91 -4.77 4.40
N TRP A 106 16.10 -4.04 5.17
CA TRP A 106 14.76 -4.46 5.52
C TRP A 106 13.78 -4.41 4.34
N ILE A 107 13.91 -3.44 3.43
CA ILE A 107 13.13 -3.43 2.19
C ILE A 107 13.37 -4.73 1.42
N LEU A 108 14.63 -5.14 1.24
CA LEU A 108 15.00 -6.36 0.56
C LEU A 108 14.47 -7.60 1.27
N GLU A 109 14.58 -7.64 2.58
CA GLU A 109 14.16 -8.77 3.39
C GLU A 109 12.64 -8.98 3.33
N TYR A 110 11.83 -7.91 3.34
CA TYR A 110 10.39 -8.02 3.15
C TYR A 110 10.01 -8.48 1.74
N ILE A 111 10.73 -8.04 0.72
CA ILE A 111 10.53 -8.52 -0.66
C ILE A 111 10.81 -10.03 -0.75
N LYS A 112 11.92 -10.51 -0.19
CA LYS A 112 12.25 -11.95 -0.13
C LYS A 112 11.17 -12.77 0.57
N ARG A 113 10.51 -12.22 1.59
CA ARG A 113 9.39 -12.84 2.32
C ARG A 113 8.07 -12.78 1.56
N GLY A 114 8.06 -12.33 0.30
CA GLY A 114 6.88 -12.28 -0.57
C GLY A 114 5.92 -11.11 -0.31
N TYR A 115 6.38 -10.05 0.37
CA TYR A 115 5.60 -8.84 0.53
C TYR A 115 5.68 -7.95 -0.72
N GLN A 116 4.58 -7.29 -1.06
CA GLN A 116 4.49 -6.35 -2.18
C GLN A 116 5.13 -5.00 -1.84
N CYS A 117 6.19 -4.64 -2.57
CA CYS A 117 6.88 -3.34 -2.46
C CYS A 117 6.11 -2.22 -3.18
N ARG A 118 4.92 -1.90 -2.70
CA ARG A 118 4.05 -0.90 -3.34
C ARG A 118 4.32 0.53 -2.86
N TYR A 119 4.75 0.68 -1.62
CA TYR A 119 4.80 1.97 -0.93
C TYR A 119 6.21 2.54 -0.83
N ASN A 120 7.25 1.71 -0.88
CA ASN A 120 8.65 2.14 -1.02
C ASN A 120 8.97 2.34 -2.51
N LYS A 121 8.49 3.44 -3.10
CA LYS A 121 8.68 3.72 -4.54
C LYS A 121 10.01 4.39 -4.85
N THR A 122 10.59 5.06 -3.89
CA THR A 122 11.91 5.64 -3.97
C THR A 122 12.86 4.77 -3.17
N ALA A 123 14.11 4.66 -3.66
CA ALA A 123 15.18 4.10 -2.86
C ALA A 123 15.19 4.79 -1.50
N GLY A 124 15.03 4.03 -0.44
CA GLY A 124 15.25 4.54 0.90
C GLY A 124 16.66 5.13 0.97
N GLY A 125 16.79 6.23 1.69
CA GLY A 125 18.09 6.90 1.86
C GLY A 125 18.45 7.88 0.74
N GLN A 126 19.16 8.91 1.13
CA GLN A 126 19.80 9.85 0.21
C GLN A 126 21.21 9.32 -0.13
N GLY A 127 21.33 8.39 -1.08
CA GLY A 127 22.62 7.83 -1.41
C GLY A 127 22.58 6.75 -2.49
N THR A 128 23.55 5.89 -2.49
CA THR A 128 23.78 4.79 -3.44
C THR A 128 22.64 3.77 -3.60
N GLY A 129 21.59 3.86 -2.78
CA GLY A 129 20.42 2.96 -2.82
C GLY A 129 19.53 3.07 -4.04
N LYS A 130 19.63 4.12 -4.85
CA LYS A 130 18.81 4.27 -6.08
C LYS A 130 19.06 3.15 -7.10
N THR A 131 20.23 2.61 -7.14
CA THR A 131 20.64 1.53 -8.07
C THR A 131 20.05 0.18 -7.67
N GLN A 132 19.96 -0.12 -6.38
CA GLN A 132 19.50 -1.43 -5.90
C GLN A 132 18.00 -1.66 -5.99
N ILE A 133 17.16 -0.62 -5.87
CA ILE A 133 15.69 -0.78 -5.98
C ILE A 133 15.24 -1.02 -7.42
N ASN A 134 16.01 -0.61 -8.43
CA ASN A 134 15.70 -0.96 -9.82
C ASN A 134 15.81 -2.47 -10.08
N GLU A 135 16.62 -3.20 -9.34
CA GLU A 135 16.73 -4.67 -9.42
C GLU A 135 15.53 -5.39 -8.79
N TYR A 136 14.78 -4.72 -7.88
CA TYR A 136 13.65 -5.28 -7.15
C TYR A 136 12.27 -4.83 -7.68
N ARG A 137 12.20 -4.24 -8.85
CA ARG A 137 10.92 -4.18 -9.56
C ARG A 137 10.45 -5.60 -9.77
N PRO A 138 9.13 -5.90 -9.54
CA PRO A 138 8.63 -7.23 -9.81
C PRO A 138 9.18 -7.67 -11.15
N SER A 139 9.81 -8.84 -11.18
CA SER A 139 10.41 -9.37 -12.40
C SER A 139 9.41 -9.26 -13.54
N LYS A 140 9.90 -9.12 -14.78
CA LYS A 140 9.05 -9.11 -15.97
C LYS A 140 7.98 -10.22 -15.90
N GLY A 141 8.34 -11.38 -15.38
CA GLY A 141 7.44 -12.50 -15.16
C GLY A 141 6.25 -12.24 -14.21
N TYR A 142 6.33 -11.32 -13.25
CA TYR A 142 5.15 -10.98 -12.43
C TYR A 142 4.10 -10.21 -13.24
N ARG A 143 4.52 -9.25 -14.07
CA ARG A 143 3.60 -8.51 -14.97
C ARG A 143 3.02 -9.42 -16.03
N ASP A 144 3.85 -10.30 -16.57
CA ASP A 144 3.45 -11.27 -17.58
C ASP A 144 2.49 -12.30 -16.97
N GLY A 145 2.75 -12.77 -15.75
CA GLY A 145 1.85 -13.64 -15.00
C GLY A 145 0.50 -12.97 -14.68
N LEU A 146 0.50 -11.68 -14.35
CA LEU A 146 -0.72 -10.92 -14.10
C LEU A 146 -1.53 -10.70 -15.39
N ALA A 147 -0.84 -10.43 -16.52
CA ALA A 147 -1.46 -10.32 -17.82
C ALA A 147 -2.03 -11.67 -18.27
N GLN A 148 -1.26 -12.75 -18.11
CA GLN A 148 -1.70 -14.11 -18.44
C GLN A 148 -2.86 -14.57 -17.57
N GLY A 149 -2.85 -14.26 -16.27
CA GLY A 149 -3.97 -14.55 -15.36
C GLY A 149 -5.25 -13.86 -15.79
N ARG A 150 -5.17 -12.60 -16.25
CA ARG A 150 -6.33 -11.88 -16.81
C ARG A 150 -6.86 -12.52 -18.09
N LYS A 151 -5.98 -12.93 -18.99
CA LYS A 151 -6.35 -13.62 -20.23
C LYS A 151 -7.03 -14.97 -19.94
N ASN A 152 -6.48 -15.74 -19.00
CA ASN A 152 -7.06 -17.02 -18.61
C ASN A 152 -8.46 -16.83 -18.02
N LEU A 153 -8.65 -15.85 -17.12
CA LEU A 153 -9.95 -15.51 -16.55
C LEU A 153 -10.94 -15.03 -17.63
N ALA A 154 -10.50 -14.19 -18.56
CA ALA A 154 -11.34 -13.71 -19.67
C ALA A 154 -11.83 -14.89 -20.53
N ARG A 155 -10.95 -15.83 -20.85
CA ARG A 155 -11.26 -17.06 -21.60
C ARG A 155 -12.26 -17.96 -20.88
N GLU A 156 -12.06 -18.14 -19.58
CA GLU A 156 -12.97 -18.93 -18.73
C GLU A 156 -14.35 -18.29 -18.67
N LEU A 157 -14.42 -16.97 -18.40
CA LEU A 157 -15.68 -16.22 -18.38
C LEU A 157 -16.39 -16.24 -19.76
N LYS A 158 -15.65 -16.05 -20.85
CA LYS A 158 -16.21 -16.15 -22.21
C LYS A 158 -16.83 -17.51 -22.44
N ASN A 159 -16.14 -18.59 -22.10
CA ASN A 159 -16.66 -19.96 -22.26
C ASN A 159 -17.95 -20.22 -21.43
N ILE A 160 -18.02 -19.70 -20.20
CA ILE A 160 -19.24 -19.79 -19.37
C ILE A 160 -20.38 -19.00 -19.99
N ILE A 161 -20.11 -17.78 -20.44
CA ILE A 161 -21.11 -16.89 -21.05
C ILE A 161 -21.65 -17.51 -22.33
N ASP A 162 -20.77 -17.92 -23.25
CA ASP A 162 -21.16 -18.45 -24.55
C ASP A 162 -22.01 -19.73 -24.45
N LYS A 163 -21.77 -20.54 -23.41
CA LYS A 163 -22.47 -21.83 -23.24
C LYS A 163 -23.71 -21.76 -22.35
N HIS A 164 -23.75 -20.83 -21.40
CA HIS A 164 -24.72 -20.89 -20.32
C HIS A 164 -25.44 -19.59 -20.00
N LEU A 165 -24.96 -18.44 -20.51
CA LEU A 165 -25.48 -17.14 -20.08
C LEU A 165 -25.80 -16.24 -21.29
N VAL A 166 -26.79 -15.35 -21.09
CA VAL A 166 -27.04 -14.23 -21.99
C VAL A 166 -26.79 -12.95 -21.21
N VAL A 167 -25.77 -12.22 -21.63
CA VAL A 167 -25.41 -10.96 -20.99
C VAL A 167 -25.93 -9.78 -21.82
N LYS A 168 -26.80 -8.97 -21.20
CA LYS A 168 -27.42 -7.79 -21.79
C LYS A 168 -27.39 -6.61 -20.83
N LEU A 169 -27.42 -5.40 -21.39
CA LEU A 169 -27.71 -4.23 -20.56
C LEU A 169 -29.10 -4.35 -19.91
N LYS A 170 -29.20 -3.84 -18.69
CA LYS A 170 -30.51 -3.72 -18.04
C LYS A 170 -31.43 -2.83 -18.91
N PRO A 171 -32.68 -3.18 -19.10
CA PRO A 171 -33.60 -2.42 -19.99
C PRO A 171 -33.63 -0.93 -19.68
N GLU A 172 -33.66 -0.57 -18.39
CA GLU A 172 -33.68 0.81 -17.92
C GLU A 172 -32.35 1.58 -18.16
N LYS A 173 -31.30 0.87 -18.56
CA LYS A 173 -29.98 1.42 -18.88
C LYS A 173 -29.61 1.35 -20.38
N ALA A 174 -30.52 0.84 -21.21
CA ALA A 174 -30.24 0.63 -22.64
C ALA A 174 -29.81 1.93 -23.35
N ASN A 175 -30.43 3.06 -23.01
CA ASN A 175 -30.15 4.38 -23.60
C ASN A 175 -29.12 5.20 -22.80
N ASN A 176 -28.47 4.62 -21.77
CA ASN A 176 -27.48 5.31 -20.96
C ASN A 176 -26.09 5.15 -21.58
N LYS A 177 -25.51 6.24 -22.08
CA LYS A 177 -24.18 6.26 -22.72
C LYS A 177 -23.07 5.69 -21.85
N VAL A 178 -23.12 5.91 -20.51
CA VAL A 178 -22.12 5.39 -19.59
C VAL A 178 -22.25 3.86 -19.50
N SER A 179 -23.46 3.36 -19.39
CA SER A 179 -23.73 1.91 -19.35
C SER A 179 -23.35 1.21 -20.64
N GLN A 180 -23.65 1.83 -21.79
CA GLN A 180 -23.22 1.32 -23.11
C GLN A 180 -21.70 1.23 -23.18
N LYS A 181 -20.97 2.30 -22.81
CA LYS A 181 -19.50 2.29 -22.78
C LYS A 181 -18.92 1.22 -21.84
N GLN A 182 -19.54 0.98 -20.69
CA GLN A 182 -19.10 -0.09 -19.78
C GLN A 182 -19.38 -1.49 -20.37
N PHE A 183 -20.47 -1.64 -21.09
CA PHE A 183 -20.80 -2.90 -21.76
C PHE A 183 -19.82 -3.20 -22.91
N GLU A 184 -19.46 -2.21 -23.73
CA GLU A 184 -18.41 -2.38 -24.74
C GLU A 184 -17.07 -2.75 -24.10
N LYS A 185 -16.67 -2.04 -23.03
CA LYS A 185 -15.47 -2.39 -22.29
C LYS A 185 -15.51 -3.82 -21.70
N PHE A 186 -16.66 -4.28 -21.28
CA PHE A 186 -16.83 -5.66 -20.83
C PHE A 186 -16.61 -6.65 -21.97
N LYS A 187 -17.13 -6.40 -23.18
CA LYS A 187 -16.88 -7.22 -24.35
C LYS A 187 -15.40 -7.24 -24.73
N GLU A 188 -14.74 -6.06 -24.79
CA GLU A 188 -13.31 -5.94 -25.03
C GLU A 188 -12.47 -6.78 -24.04
N LEU A 189 -12.87 -6.82 -22.76
CA LEU A 189 -12.19 -7.64 -21.75
C LEU A 189 -12.33 -9.14 -22.01
N LEU A 190 -13.44 -9.58 -22.59
CA LEU A 190 -13.64 -11.00 -22.94
C LEU A 190 -12.94 -11.38 -24.26
N GLU A 191 -12.68 -10.40 -25.13
CA GLU A 191 -12.02 -10.57 -26.42
C GLU A 191 -10.48 -10.40 -26.32
N MET A 192 -9.93 -10.25 -25.11
CA MET A 192 -8.47 -10.21 -24.88
C MET A 192 -7.84 -11.58 -25.22
N GLU A 193 -7.84 -11.93 -26.49
CA GLU A 193 -7.08 -13.06 -27.05
C GLU A 193 -5.66 -12.60 -27.45
N ASP A 194 -4.75 -13.52 -27.58
CA ASP A 194 -3.27 -13.47 -27.71
C ASP A 194 -2.68 -12.34 -28.54
#